data_afa863e7474886ad13ed9e74bd30fe5e
#
_entry.id   afa863e7474886ad13ed9e74bd30fe5e
#
_cell.length_a   1.000
_cell.length_b   1.000
_cell.length_c   1.000
_cell.angle_alpha   90.00
_cell.angle_beta   90.00
_cell.angle_gamma   90.00
#
_symmetry.space_group_name_H-M   'P 1'
#
loop_
_entity.id
_entity.type
_entity.pdbx_description
1 polymer ?
#
loop_
_entity_poly.entity_id
_entity_poly.type
_entity_poly.pdbx_seq_one_letter_code
_entity_poly.pdbx_strand_id
1 'polypeptide(L)'
;MIEVCFDSTTEANLRYLYTTGFIDSDTILCCPDDYSLGNFKNFSINERYEQLCKYGVVDYGKRNKEYFYNKYSLFLNGLYKIKQGDKIRVWMSHVPMEMVDFFVVCYFLRD
;
A
#
# COMPACT_ATOMS: atom_id res chain seq x y z
N MET A 1 -0.47 -15.17 -8.65
CA MET A 1 0.08 -14.69 -7.38
C MET A 1 0.05 -13.18 -7.35
N ILE A 2 -0.41 -12.62 -6.26
CA ILE A 2 -0.46 -11.17 -6.04
C ILE A 2 0.62 -10.83 -5.01
N GLU A 3 1.48 -9.86 -5.34
CA GLU A 3 2.54 -9.42 -4.43
C GLU A 3 2.07 -8.15 -3.71
N VAL A 4 2.18 -8.12 -2.39
CA VAL A 4 1.84 -6.95 -1.57
C VAL A 4 3.09 -6.53 -0.78
N CYS A 5 3.41 -5.26 -0.81
CA CYS A 5 4.56 -4.70 -0.08
C CYS A 5 4.19 -3.35 0.55
N PHE A 6 5.10 -2.80 1.35
CA PHE A 6 4.82 -1.63 2.17
C PHE A 6 5.82 -0.49 1.99
N ASP A 7 6.77 -0.63 1.07
CA ASP A 7 7.73 0.44 0.79
C ASP A 7 8.13 0.43 -0.69
N SER A 8 8.58 1.59 -1.16
CA SER A 8 8.90 1.79 -2.56
C SER A 8 10.14 1.02 -3.01
N THR A 9 11.08 0.76 -2.11
CA THR A 9 12.29 0.00 -2.44
C THR A 9 11.93 -1.46 -2.73
N THR A 10 11.09 -2.07 -1.88
CA THR A 10 10.60 -3.43 -2.10
C THR A 10 9.78 -3.50 -3.39
N GLU A 11 8.94 -2.49 -3.64
CA GLU A 11 8.16 -2.43 -4.88
C GLU A 11 9.07 -2.43 -6.12
N ALA A 12 10.10 -1.59 -6.11
CA ALA A 12 11.04 -1.52 -7.24
C ALA A 12 11.76 -2.85 -7.45
N ASN A 13 12.17 -3.50 -6.37
CA ASN A 13 12.83 -4.81 -6.45
C ASN A 13 11.90 -5.88 -7.00
N LEU A 14 10.63 -5.89 -6.59
CA LEU A 14 9.65 -6.84 -7.10
C LEU A 14 9.40 -6.63 -8.60
N ARG A 15 9.31 -5.39 -9.05
CA ARG A 15 9.14 -5.10 -10.48
C ARG A 15 10.34 -5.54 -11.28
N TYR A 16 11.54 -5.37 -10.75
CA TYR A 16 12.76 -5.87 -11.39
C TYR A 16 12.74 -7.39 -11.48
N LEU A 17 12.37 -8.09 -10.40
CA LEU A 17 12.29 -9.56 -10.40
C LEU A 17 11.26 -10.07 -11.42
N TYR A 18 10.14 -9.38 -11.56
CA TYR A 18 9.17 -9.71 -12.60
C TYR A 18 9.76 -9.50 -14.00
N THR A 19 10.43 -8.37 -14.23
CA THR A 19 11.01 -8.05 -15.54
C THR A 19 12.08 -9.06 -15.95
N THR A 20 12.86 -9.59 -14.99
CA THR A 20 13.92 -10.55 -15.26
C THR A 20 13.44 -12.00 -15.25
N GLY A 21 12.16 -12.24 -14.97
CA GLY A 21 11.57 -13.57 -15.01
C GLY A 21 11.74 -14.41 -13.75
N PHE A 22 12.26 -13.84 -12.66
CA PHE A 22 12.39 -14.55 -11.38
C PHE A 22 11.05 -14.77 -10.70
N ILE A 23 10.08 -13.89 -10.91
CA ILE A 23 8.71 -14.07 -10.49
C ILE A 23 7.79 -13.85 -11.69
N ASP A 24 6.64 -14.52 -11.68
CA ASP A 24 5.66 -14.42 -12.78
C ASP A 24 4.43 -13.60 -12.40
N SER A 25 4.46 -12.98 -11.22
CA SER A 25 3.36 -12.15 -10.72
C SER A 25 3.35 -10.80 -11.43
N ASP A 26 2.28 -10.51 -12.17
CA ASP A 26 2.11 -9.24 -12.87
C ASP A 26 1.40 -8.19 -12.01
N THR A 27 0.88 -8.59 -10.85
CA THR A 27 0.16 -7.69 -9.94
C THR A 27 1.00 -7.45 -8.69
N ILE A 28 1.49 -6.22 -8.56
CA ILE A 28 2.29 -5.78 -7.43
C ILE A 28 1.58 -4.59 -6.80
N LEU A 29 1.17 -4.72 -5.54
CA LEU A 29 0.45 -3.70 -4.80
C LEU A 29 1.35 -3.17 -3.68
N CYS A 30 1.65 -1.88 -3.73
CA CYS A 30 2.45 -1.22 -2.69
C CYS A 30 1.56 -0.30 -1.87
N CYS A 31 1.54 -0.52 -0.56
CA CYS A 31 0.77 0.32 0.36
C CYS A 31 1.34 1.75 0.38
N PRO A 32 0.54 2.77 0.08
CA PRO A 32 1.02 4.15 -0.01
C PRO A 32 0.94 4.91 1.32
N ASP A 33 0.65 4.23 2.42
CA ASP A 33 0.32 4.85 3.70
C ASP A 33 1.15 4.22 4.82
N ASP A 34 1.19 4.93 5.94
CA ASP A 34 1.74 4.44 7.20
C ASP A 34 0.63 4.52 8.26
N TYR A 35 -0.04 3.41 8.47
CA TYR A 35 -1.18 3.34 9.37
C TYR A 35 -0.79 3.39 10.86
N SER A 36 0.50 3.39 11.16
CA SER A 36 0.97 3.64 12.53
C SER A 36 0.83 5.10 12.93
N LEU A 37 0.63 6.00 11.95
CA LEU A 37 0.46 7.43 12.16
C LEU A 37 -1.00 7.84 11.98
N GLY A 38 -1.42 8.81 12.81
CA GLY A 38 -2.77 9.34 12.75
C GLY A 38 -3.81 8.38 13.29
N ASN A 39 -5.04 8.48 12.77
CA ASN A 39 -6.13 7.59 13.15
C ASN A 39 -6.86 7.08 11.91
N PHE A 40 -7.62 6.01 12.10
CA PHE A 40 -8.30 5.29 11.02
C PHE A 40 -9.82 5.32 11.16
N LYS A 41 -10.33 6.14 12.08
CA LYS A 41 -11.73 6.11 12.47
C LYS A 41 -12.70 6.41 11.33
N ASN A 42 -12.42 7.45 10.56
CA ASN A 42 -13.24 7.87 9.42
C ASN A 42 -12.37 7.79 8.17
N PHE A 43 -12.13 6.58 7.70
CA PHE A 43 -11.19 6.39 6.60
C PHE A 43 -11.67 7.06 5.32
N SER A 44 -10.80 7.90 4.76
CA SER A 44 -10.86 8.36 3.39
C SER A 44 -9.45 8.71 2.94
N ILE A 45 -9.20 8.68 1.64
CA ILE A 45 -7.90 9.06 1.10
C ILE A 45 -7.55 10.50 1.49
N ASN A 46 -8.55 11.39 1.45
CA ASN A 46 -8.34 12.80 1.80
C ASN A 46 -7.93 12.97 3.26
N GLU A 47 -8.61 12.27 4.16
CA GLU A 47 -8.27 12.30 5.59
C GLU A 47 -6.84 11.79 5.82
N ARG A 48 -6.46 10.69 5.16
CA ARG A 48 -5.10 10.15 5.27
C ARG A 48 -4.06 11.12 4.73
N TYR A 49 -4.36 11.77 3.60
CA TYR A 49 -3.45 12.79 3.05
C TYR A 49 -3.20 13.91 4.06
N GLU A 50 -4.27 14.46 4.64
CA GLU A 50 -4.16 15.55 5.61
C GLU A 50 -3.37 15.11 6.86
N GLN A 51 -3.62 13.91 7.36
CA GLN A 51 -2.91 13.39 8.52
C GLN A 51 -1.41 13.20 8.23
N LEU A 52 -1.07 12.61 7.10
CA LEU A 52 0.33 12.38 6.73
C LEU A 52 1.08 13.70 6.48
N CYS A 53 0.40 14.71 5.91
CA CYS A 53 0.97 16.04 5.78
C CYS A 53 1.26 16.65 7.15
N LYS A 54 0.34 16.51 8.07
CA LYS A 54 0.48 17.01 9.44
C LYS A 54 1.70 16.40 10.15
N TYR A 55 1.97 15.12 9.90
CA TYR A 55 3.13 14.43 10.47
C TYR A 55 4.41 14.62 9.65
N GLY A 56 4.36 15.38 8.56
CA GLY A 56 5.54 15.65 7.74
C GLY A 56 5.97 14.50 6.83
N VAL A 57 5.15 13.46 6.69
CA VAL A 57 5.46 12.32 5.82
C VAL A 57 5.24 12.67 4.35
N VAL A 58 4.22 13.49 4.06
CA VAL A 58 3.87 13.96 2.72
C VAL A 58 3.86 15.48 2.74
N ASP A 59 4.39 16.11 1.70
CA ASP A 59 4.38 17.55 1.58
C ASP A 59 3.06 18.05 1.01
N TYR A 60 2.57 19.19 1.52
CA TYR A 60 1.41 19.85 0.96
C TYR A 60 1.69 20.32 -0.47
N GLY A 61 0.67 20.35 -1.31
CA GLY A 61 0.75 20.82 -2.67
C GLY A 61 -0.20 20.05 -3.58
N LYS A 62 -0.74 20.73 -4.59
CA LYS A 62 -1.71 20.11 -5.50
C LYS A 62 -1.14 18.90 -6.23
N ARG A 63 0.11 18.99 -6.71
CA ARG A 63 0.77 17.90 -7.42
C ARG A 63 0.98 16.69 -6.51
N ASN A 64 1.43 16.93 -5.27
CA ASN A 64 1.65 15.87 -4.29
C ASN A 64 0.33 15.21 -3.89
N LYS A 65 -0.73 16.01 -3.76
CA LYS A 65 -2.07 15.51 -3.45
C LYS A 65 -2.58 14.59 -4.56
N GLU A 66 -2.46 15.00 -5.81
CA GLU A 66 -2.89 14.18 -6.96
C GLU A 66 -2.11 12.88 -7.03
N TYR A 67 -0.80 12.93 -6.84
CA TYR A 67 0.06 11.75 -6.83
C TYR A 67 -0.34 10.78 -5.72
N PHE A 68 -0.57 11.29 -4.52
CA PHE A 68 -1.00 10.50 -3.37
C PHE A 68 -2.35 9.82 -3.65
N TYR A 69 -3.32 10.59 -4.16
CA TYR A 69 -4.64 10.06 -4.52
C TYR A 69 -4.55 8.95 -5.56
N ASN A 70 -3.74 9.14 -6.59
CA ASN A 70 -3.60 8.17 -7.66
C ASN A 70 -2.98 6.87 -7.14
N LYS A 71 -1.92 6.98 -6.37
CA LYS A 71 -1.26 5.79 -5.78
C LYS A 71 -2.19 5.04 -4.84
N TYR A 72 -2.90 5.78 -3.99
CA TYR A 72 -3.82 5.16 -3.03
C TYR A 72 -4.98 4.47 -3.73
N SER A 73 -5.55 5.12 -4.76
CA SER A 73 -6.63 4.54 -5.53
C SER A 73 -6.21 3.26 -6.24
N LEU A 74 -5.02 3.24 -6.83
CA LEU A 74 -4.48 2.05 -7.46
C LEU A 74 -4.32 0.91 -6.46
N PHE A 75 -3.81 1.20 -5.28
CA PHE A 75 -3.64 0.21 -4.22
C PHE A 75 -4.98 -0.37 -3.78
N LEU A 76 -5.94 0.48 -3.42
CA LEU A 76 -7.25 0.04 -2.97
C LEU A 76 -8.01 -0.72 -4.05
N ASN A 77 -7.99 -0.22 -5.29
CA ASN A 77 -8.63 -0.90 -6.41
C ASN A 77 -8.02 -2.28 -6.64
N GLY A 78 -6.70 -2.38 -6.50
CA GLY A 78 -6.01 -3.67 -6.58
C GLY A 78 -6.46 -4.63 -5.49
N LEU A 79 -6.60 -4.16 -4.26
CA LEU A 79 -7.09 -4.98 -3.15
C LEU A 79 -8.53 -5.44 -3.39
N TYR A 80 -9.39 -4.55 -3.85
CA TYR A 80 -10.81 -4.88 -4.08
C TYR A 80 -11.02 -5.86 -5.23
N LYS A 81 -10.06 -6.02 -6.12
CA LYS A 81 -10.11 -7.02 -7.19
C LYS A 81 -9.70 -8.41 -6.76
N ILE A 82 -9.13 -8.55 -5.56
CA ILE A 82 -8.72 -9.84 -5.03
C ILE A 82 -9.96 -10.68 -4.72
N LYS A 83 -9.97 -11.92 -5.21
CA LYS A 83 -11.08 -12.85 -5.04
C LYS A 83 -10.69 -13.96 -4.08
N GLN A 84 -11.71 -14.59 -3.49
CA GLN A 84 -11.48 -15.76 -2.67
C GLN A 84 -10.77 -16.84 -3.50
N GLY A 85 -9.71 -17.41 -2.94
CA GLY A 85 -8.88 -18.40 -3.62
C GLY A 85 -7.62 -17.83 -4.28
N ASP A 86 -7.55 -16.51 -4.46
CA ASP A 86 -6.33 -15.87 -4.96
C ASP A 86 -5.20 -16.06 -3.95
N LYS A 87 -3.99 -16.25 -4.47
CA LYS A 87 -2.80 -16.36 -3.62
C LYS A 87 -2.11 -15.01 -3.52
N ILE A 88 -1.83 -14.62 -2.28
CA ILE A 88 -1.19 -13.35 -1.97
C ILE A 88 0.12 -13.62 -1.25
N ARG A 89 1.19 -13.00 -1.71
CA ARG A 89 2.49 -13.04 -1.02
C ARG A 89 2.76 -11.66 -0.47
N VAL A 90 2.98 -11.59 0.84
CA VAL A 90 3.21 -10.33 1.55
C VAL A 90 4.68 -10.21 1.89
N TRP A 91 5.28 -9.10 1.48
CA TRP A 91 6.69 -8.76 1.73
C TRP A 91 6.74 -7.70 2.82
N MET A 92 7.10 -8.11 4.03
CA MET A 92 7.15 -7.21 5.17
C MET A 92 8.34 -7.55 6.06
N SER A 93 8.81 -6.56 6.81
CA SER A 93 9.84 -6.71 7.82
C SER A 93 9.22 -6.79 9.21
N HIS A 94 10.06 -6.94 10.24
CA HIS A 94 9.63 -6.93 11.64
C HIS A 94 9.46 -5.51 12.21
N VAL A 95 9.63 -4.48 11.38
CA VAL A 95 9.43 -3.10 11.79
C VAL A 95 7.97 -2.92 12.22
N PRO A 96 7.70 -2.34 13.42
CA PRO A 96 6.32 -2.19 13.93
C PRO A 96 5.38 -1.47 12.95
N MET A 97 5.87 -0.48 12.23
CA MET A 97 5.11 0.24 11.21
C MET A 97 4.53 -0.71 10.15
N GLU A 98 5.37 -1.60 9.60
CA GLU A 98 4.91 -2.53 8.57
C GLU A 98 3.97 -3.60 9.13
N MET A 99 4.14 -3.97 10.40
CA MET A 99 3.22 -4.90 11.06
C MET A 99 1.83 -4.29 11.20
N VAL A 100 1.75 -3.01 11.59
CA VAL A 100 0.48 -2.28 11.66
C VAL A 100 -0.16 -2.20 10.28
N ASP A 101 0.62 -1.84 9.27
CA ASP A 101 0.15 -1.74 7.89
C ASP A 101 -0.41 -3.08 7.40
N PHE A 102 0.26 -4.17 7.73
CA PHE A 102 -0.19 -5.51 7.38
C PHE A 102 -1.57 -5.82 7.99
N PHE A 103 -1.77 -5.50 9.27
CA PHE A 103 -3.05 -5.73 9.92
C PHE A 103 -4.16 -4.89 9.28
N VAL A 104 -3.88 -3.66 8.87
CA VAL A 104 -4.87 -2.82 8.19
C VAL A 104 -5.22 -3.39 6.82
N VAL A 105 -4.24 -3.90 6.08
CA VAL A 105 -4.51 -4.58 4.80
C VAL A 105 -5.39 -5.80 5.01
N CYS A 106 -5.14 -6.60 6.06
CA CYS A 106 -6.00 -7.72 6.41
C CYS A 106 -7.44 -7.26 6.70
N TYR A 107 -7.59 -6.13 7.35
CA TYR A 107 -8.90 -5.52 7.62
C TYR A 107 -9.63 -5.18 6.31
N PHE A 108 -8.94 -4.60 5.34
CA PHE A 108 -9.53 -4.32 4.03
C PHE A 108 -9.96 -5.59 3.30
N LEU A 109 -9.24 -6.68 3.51
CA LEU A 109 -9.48 -7.94 2.81
C LEU A 109 -10.44 -8.90 3.52
N ARG A 110 -10.98 -8.49 4.69
CA ARG A 110 -11.79 -9.40 5.51
C ARG A 110 -13.08 -9.90 4.85
N ASP A 111 -13.56 -9.13 3.90
CA ASP A 111 -14.75 -9.49 3.11
C ASP A 111 -14.30 -10.11 1.77
#